data_bc7ae15cc27b746cec8ab637e0d6ccb3
#
_entry.id   bc7ae15cc27b746cec8ab637e0d6ccb3
#
_cell.length_a   1.000
_cell.length_b   1.000
_cell.length_c   1.000
_cell.angle_alpha   90.00
_cell.angle_beta   90.00
_cell.angle_gamma   90.00
#
_symmetry.space_group_name_H-M   'P 1'
#
loop_
_entity.id
_entity.type
_entity.pdbx_description
1 polymer ?
#
loop_
_entity_poly.entity_id
_entity_poly.type
_entity_poly.pdbx_seq_one_letter_code
_entity_poly.pdbx_strand_id
1 'polypeptide(L)'
;MNNNLLILGAGGYGHVVREIAEDSGIFDKIDFLDDSSPLAIGKFDDAEKFLKGYPNAVVALGNAELRLGYIEKLRAAGFQIPAIISPRAYVSKSAKIAAGCVVEAMAVVNANAALSEGVFVCAGAIVNHNSSVGKGCTLQCGSVVPANSSLPDKTALKYNEVYGV
;
A
#
# COMPACT_ATOMS: atom_id res chain seq x y z
N MET A 1 -11.69 6.39 -19.86
CA MET A 1 -12.21 6.44 -18.46
C MET A 1 -11.20 7.20 -17.64
N ASN A 2 -11.65 8.03 -16.70
CA ASN A 2 -10.77 8.75 -15.79
C ASN A 2 -10.08 7.74 -14.83
N ASN A 3 -8.76 7.71 -14.83
CA ASN A 3 -7.98 6.81 -13.96
C ASN A 3 -7.04 7.60 -13.02
N ASN A 4 -7.54 8.70 -12.49
CA ASN A 4 -6.79 9.53 -11.53
C ASN A 4 -6.73 8.85 -10.16
N LEU A 5 -5.63 9.09 -9.45
CA LEU A 5 -5.36 8.54 -8.11
C LEU A 5 -5.22 9.67 -7.09
N LEU A 6 -5.92 9.54 -5.96
CA LEU A 6 -5.64 10.29 -4.74
C LEU A 6 -4.74 9.48 -3.81
N ILE A 7 -3.71 10.11 -3.26
CA ILE A 7 -2.88 9.54 -2.21
C ILE A 7 -3.18 10.29 -0.91
N LEU A 8 -3.68 9.59 0.10
CA LEU A 8 -3.87 10.14 1.44
C LEU A 8 -2.55 10.02 2.22
N GLY A 9 -1.95 11.18 2.49
CA GLY A 9 -0.64 11.33 3.11
C GLY A 9 0.41 11.83 2.12
N ALA A 10 0.89 13.06 2.31
CA ALA A 10 1.93 13.71 1.50
C ALA A 10 3.28 13.78 2.23
N GLY A 11 3.50 12.91 3.21
CA GLY A 11 4.80 12.73 3.89
C GLY A 11 5.79 11.91 3.05
N GLY A 12 6.95 11.57 3.62
CA GLY A 12 8.00 10.83 2.92
C GLY A 12 7.48 9.54 2.26
N TYR A 13 6.65 8.77 2.95
CA TYR A 13 6.08 7.54 2.38
C TYR A 13 5.06 7.83 1.26
N GLY A 14 4.30 8.92 1.37
CA GLY A 14 3.41 9.36 0.29
C GLY A 14 4.15 9.62 -1.02
N HIS A 15 5.34 10.22 -0.96
CA HIS A 15 6.18 10.41 -2.13
C HIS A 15 6.68 9.10 -2.73
N VAL A 16 7.06 8.12 -1.90
CA VAL A 16 7.40 6.76 -2.38
C VAL A 16 6.23 6.14 -3.14
N VAL A 17 5.03 6.19 -2.57
CA VAL A 17 3.81 5.65 -3.20
C VAL A 17 3.52 6.36 -4.52
N ARG A 18 3.70 7.69 -4.57
CA ARG A 18 3.52 8.48 -5.79
C ARG A 18 4.47 8.05 -6.90
N GLU A 19 5.76 7.94 -6.61
CA GLU A 19 6.76 7.52 -7.61
C GLU A 19 6.46 6.12 -8.15
N ILE A 20 6.03 5.17 -7.29
CA ILE A 20 5.63 3.83 -7.73
C ILE A 20 4.40 3.91 -8.64
N ALA A 21 3.43 4.72 -8.30
CA ALA A 21 2.22 4.90 -9.09
C ALA A 21 2.52 5.54 -10.46
N GLU A 22 3.42 6.53 -10.50
CA GLU A 22 3.92 7.17 -11.73
C GLU A 22 4.70 6.15 -12.60
N ASP A 23 5.62 5.38 -12.01
CA ASP A 23 6.40 4.34 -12.70
C ASP A 23 5.51 3.23 -13.30
N SER A 24 4.35 2.97 -12.70
CA SER A 24 3.41 1.96 -13.19
C SER A 24 2.76 2.34 -14.52
N GLY A 25 2.66 3.63 -14.83
CA GLY A 25 1.99 4.16 -16.01
C GLY A 25 0.47 3.90 -16.07
N ILE A 26 -0.14 3.49 -14.93
CA ILE A 26 -1.55 3.13 -14.87
C ILE A 26 -2.44 4.36 -14.68
N PHE A 27 -1.98 5.36 -13.93
CA PHE A 27 -2.78 6.51 -13.53
C PHE A 27 -2.51 7.74 -14.38
N ASP A 28 -3.59 8.44 -14.79
CA ASP A 28 -3.51 9.63 -15.64
C ASP A 28 -3.02 10.86 -14.87
N LYS A 29 -3.47 10.98 -13.62
CA LYS A 29 -3.14 12.09 -12.71
C LYS A 29 -3.04 11.59 -11.27
N ILE A 30 -2.09 12.12 -10.51
CA ILE A 30 -1.84 11.72 -9.13
C ILE A 30 -1.70 12.97 -8.27
N ASP A 31 -2.56 13.12 -7.27
CA ASP A 31 -2.52 14.23 -6.32
C ASP A 31 -2.61 13.71 -4.87
N PHE A 32 -2.25 14.58 -3.92
CA PHE A 32 -2.27 14.27 -2.50
C PHE A 32 -3.46 14.90 -1.78
N LEU A 33 -3.95 14.21 -0.75
CA LEU A 33 -4.68 14.81 0.37
C LEU A 33 -3.83 14.71 1.63
N ASP A 34 -3.74 15.81 2.39
CA ASP A 34 -2.98 15.88 3.64
C ASP A 34 -3.43 17.08 4.46
N ASP A 35 -3.50 16.94 5.78
CA ASP A 35 -4.01 18.00 6.65
C ASP A 35 -3.03 19.17 6.83
N SER A 36 -1.75 18.95 6.54
CA SER A 36 -0.67 19.92 6.82
C SER A 36 0.25 20.21 5.64
N SER A 37 0.28 19.36 4.62
CA SER A 37 1.20 19.52 3.50
C SER A 37 0.72 20.57 2.48
N PRO A 38 1.58 21.52 2.07
CA PRO A 38 1.26 22.48 1.00
C PRO A 38 1.16 21.82 -0.39
N LEU A 39 1.57 20.58 -0.53
CA LEU A 39 1.48 19.81 -1.79
C LEU A 39 0.11 19.15 -1.98
N ALA A 40 -0.72 19.15 -0.94
CA ALA A 40 -2.04 18.56 -0.99
C ALA A 40 -3.07 19.50 -1.66
N ILE A 41 -3.99 18.90 -2.42
CA ILE A 41 -5.10 19.64 -3.04
C ILE A 41 -6.31 19.79 -2.10
N GLY A 42 -6.27 19.15 -0.92
CA GLY A 42 -7.28 19.21 0.13
C GLY A 42 -6.87 18.37 1.34
N LYS A 43 -7.74 18.36 2.35
CA LYS A 43 -7.54 17.60 3.60
C LYS A 43 -8.09 16.19 3.49
N PHE A 44 -7.75 15.32 4.44
CA PHE A 44 -8.26 13.94 4.48
C PHE A 44 -9.79 13.86 4.49
N ASP A 45 -10.45 14.70 5.30
CA ASP A 45 -11.91 14.72 5.40
C ASP A 45 -12.60 15.32 4.16
N ASP A 46 -11.86 15.93 3.25
CA ASP A 46 -12.37 16.44 1.98
C ASP A 46 -12.43 15.37 0.87
N ALA A 47 -11.96 14.15 1.11
CA ALA A 47 -11.79 13.13 0.08
C ALA A 47 -13.03 12.95 -0.82
N GLU A 48 -14.23 12.88 -0.25
CA GLU A 48 -15.48 12.69 -1.01
C GLU A 48 -15.72 13.78 -2.07
N LYS A 49 -15.25 15.01 -1.82
CA LYS A 49 -15.38 16.12 -2.79
C LYS A 49 -14.60 15.85 -4.09
N PHE A 50 -13.59 14.99 -4.01
CA PHE A 50 -12.71 14.67 -5.14
C PHE A 50 -13.11 13.40 -5.89
N LEU A 51 -14.05 12.58 -5.37
CA LEU A 51 -14.42 11.28 -5.95
C LEU A 51 -14.74 11.35 -7.45
N LYS A 52 -15.47 12.39 -7.88
CA LYS A 52 -15.85 12.56 -9.29
C LYS A 52 -14.63 12.74 -10.21
N GLY A 53 -13.57 13.37 -9.70
CA GLY A 53 -12.33 13.63 -10.44
C GLY A 53 -11.25 12.56 -10.24
N TYR A 54 -11.33 11.79 -9.15
CA TYR A 54 -10.34 10.78 -8.72
C TYR A 54 -11.06 9.54 -8.24
N PRO A 55 -11.40 8.60 -9.13
CA PRO A 55 -12.13 7.40 -8.74
C PRO A 55 -11.30 6.44 -7.89
N ASN A 56 -9.97 6.55 -7.92
CA ASN A 56 -9.05 5.69 -7.17
C ASN A 56 -8.44 6.44 -5.99
N ALA A 57 -8.25 5.74 -4.87
CA ALA A 57 -7.54 6.28 -3.71
C ALA A 57 -6.67 5.23 -3.04
N VAL A 58 -5.52 5.65 -2.49
CA VAL A 58 -4.63 4.83 -1.68
C VAL A 58 -4.22 5.60 -0.42
N VAL A 59 -3.99 4.89 0.68
CA VAL A 59 -3.62 5.50 1.96
C VAL A 59 -2.15 5.23 2.25
N ALA A 60 -1.33 6.29 2.30
CA ALA A 60 0.12 6.25 2.51
C ALA A 60 0.51 6.64 3.95
N LEU A 61 -0.24 6.16 4.94
CA LEU A 61 -0.01 6.44 6.36
C LEU A 61 0.69 5.27 7.04
N GLY A 62 1.78 5.56 7.77
CA GLY A 62 2.55 4.54 8.48
C GLY A 62 1.79 3.88 9.64
N ASN A 63 0.89 4.61 10.30
CA ASN A 63 0.05 4.06 11.36
C ASN A 63 -1.00 3.11 10.78
N ALA A 64 -0.96 1.84 11.18
CA ALA A 64 -1.81 0.79 10.65
C ALA A 64 -3.31 1.01 10.92
N GLU A 65 -3.67 1.49 12.13
CA GLU A 65 -5.07 1.75 12.49
C GLU A 65 -5.65 2.87 11.64
N LEU A 66 -4.94 3.99 11.54
CA LEU A 66 -5.37 5.12 10.70
C LEU A 66 -5.45 4.69 9.23
N ARG A 67 -4.46 3.95 8.74
CA ARG A 67 -4.44 3.45 7.36
C ARG A 67 -5.67 2.62 7.05
N LEU A 68 -5.97 1.61 7.87
CA LEU A 68 -7.13 0.74 7.68
C LEU A 68 -8.45 1.51 7.85
N GLY A 69 -8.55 2.41 8.82
CA GLY A 69 -9.72 3.25 9.02
C GLY A 69 -10.02 4.15 7.82
N TYR A 70 -9.00 4.77 7.21
CA TYR A 70 -9.21 5.57 5.99
C TYR A 70 -9.51 4.72 4.77
N ILE A 71 -8.92 3.53 4.62
CA ILE A 71 -9.29 2.59 3.55
C ILE A 71 -10.79 2.26 3.61
N GLU A 72 -11.31 1.98 4.81
CA GLU A 72 -12.74 1.69 5.01
C GLU A 72 -13.62 2.90 4.67
N LYS A 73 -13.27 4.10 5.17
CA LYS A 73 -13.98 5.36 4.86
C LYS A 73 -14.03 5.63 3.35
N LEU A 74 -12.89 5.52 2.67
CA LEU A 74 -12.81 5.75 1.22
C LEU A 74 -13.64 4.76 0.42
N ARG A 75 -13.62 3.49 0.83
CA ARG A 75 -14.46 2.45 0.20
C ARG A 75 -15.95 2.74 0.40
N ALA A 76 -16.36 3.13 1.61
CA ALA A 76 -17.73 3.50 1.91
C ALA A 76 -18.19 4.73 1.09
N ALA A 77 -17.28 5.67 0.83
CA ALA A 77 -17.51 6.83 -0.03
C ALA A 77 -17.58 6.50 -1.54
N GLY A 78 -17.20 5.28 -1.94
CA GLY A 78 -17.30 4.81 -3.33
C GLY A 78 -15.97 4.82 -4.12
N PHE A 79 -14.85 5.10 -3.48
CA PHE A 79 -13.54 4.99 -4.13
C PHE A 79 -13.16 3.53 -4.41
N GLN A 80 -12.48 3.31 -5.52
CA GLN A 80 -11.71 2.10 -5.75
C GLN A 80 -10.39 2.21 -4.97
N ILE A 81 -9.99 1.11 -4.33
CA ILE A 81 -8.78 1.06 -3.51
C ILE A 81 -7.78 0.10 -4.17
N PRO A 82 -7.01 0.55 -5.14
CA PRO A 82 -6.05 -0.32 -5.84
C PRO A 82 -4.89 -0.71 -4.93
N ALA A 83 -4.24 -1.83 -5.24
CA ALA A 83 -2.89 -2.09 -4.78
C ALA A 83 -1.91 -1.32 -5.67
N ILE A 84 -0.90 -0.69 -5.07
CA ILE A 84 0.17 0.03 -5.76
C ILE A 84 1.40 -0.86 -5.77
N ILE A 85 1.76 -1.38 -6.93
CA ILE A 85 2.83 -2.37 -7.06
C ILE A 85 3.90 -1.81 -8.00
N SER A 86 5.12 -1.74 -7.51
CA SER A 86 6.25 -1.30 -8.32
C SER A 86 6.48 -2.26 -9.50
N PRO A 87 6.67 -1.75 -10.73
CA PRO A 87 7.09 -2.58 -11.87
C PRO A 87 8.42 -3.31 -11.63
N ARG A 88 9.20 -2.86 -10.65
CA ARG A 88 10.48 -3.47 -10.25
C ARG A 88 10.36 -4.45 -9.07
N ALA A 89 9.15 -4.73 -8.59
CA ALA A 89 8.89 -5.79 -7.63
C ALA A 89 8.72 -7.14 -8.34
N TYR A 90 9.07 -8.21 -7.66
CA TYR A 90 8.68 -9.55 -8.11
C TYR A 90 7.42 -10.00 -7.36
N VAL A 91 6.34 -10.18 -8.07
CA VAL A 91 5.10 -10.74 -7.55
C VAL A 91 4.75 -12.00 -8.34
N SER A 92 4.72 -13.15 -7.66
CA SER A 92 4.36 -14.42 -8.29
C SER A 92 2.92 -14.38 -8.82
N LYS A 93 2.68 -15.03 -9.96
CA LYS A 93 1.34 -15.14 -10.58
C LYS A 93 0.29 -15.76 -9.66
N SER A 94 0.69 -16.61 -8.74
CA SER A 94 -0.19 -17.25 -7.75
C SER A 94 -0.34 -16.47 -6.44
N ALA A 95 0.41 -15.37 -6.27
CA ALA A 95 0.27 -14.52 -5.10
C ALA A 95 -1.07 -13.75 -5.13
N LYS A 96 -1.63 -13.51 -3.95
CA LYS A 96 -2.87 -12.75 -3.77
C LYS A 96 -2.56 -11.44 -3.05
N ILE A 97 -2.84 -10.33 -3.70
CA ILE A 97 -2.62 -8.99 -3.14
C ILE A 97 -3.97 -8.31 -2.97
N ALA A 98 -4.33 -8.00 -1.73
CA ALA A 98 -5.59 -7.32 -1.43
C ALA A 98 -5.51 -5.81 -1.67
N ALA A 99 -6.65 -5.14 -1.54
CA ALA A 99 -6.80 -3.69 -1.74
C ALA A 99 -5.89 -2.88 -0.81
N GLY A 100 -5.42 -1.72 -1.29
CA GLY A 100 -4.63 -0.77 -0.50
C GLY A 100 -3.23 -1.24 -0.11
N CYS A 101 -2.77 -2.38 -0.63
CA CYS A 101 -1.39 -2.81 -0.46
C CYS A 101 -0.44 -1.92 -1.27
N VAL A 102 0.76 -1.72 -0.72
CA VAL A 102 1.88 -1.10 -1.44
C VAL A 102 3.02 -2.10 -1.48
N VAL A 103 3.56 -2.38 -2.67
CA VAL A 103 4.70 -3.27 -2.88
C VAL A 103 5.80 -2.48 -3.59
N GLU A 104 6.87 -2.18 -2.86
CA GLU A 104 7.94 -1.32 -3.34
C GLU A 104 8.92 -2.05 -4.28
N ALA A 105 9.82 -1.28 -4.87
CA ALA A 105 10.85 -1.81 -5.76
C ALA A 105 11.71 -2.88 -5.07
N MET A 106 12.07 -3.93 -5.82
CA MET A 106 12.89 -5.07 -5.34
C MET A 106 12.24 -5.90 -4.22
N ALA A 107 11.02 -5.60 -3.81
CA ALA A 107 10.25 -6.48 -2.93
C ALA A 107 9.88 -7.78 -3.65
N VAL A 108 9.81 -8.88 -2.90
CA VAL A 108 9.51 -10.21 -3.43
C VAL A 108 8.28 -10.78 -2.73
N VAL A 109 7.24 -11.10 -3.50
CA VAL A 109 6.05 -11.81 -3.01
C VAL A 109 5.95 -13.14 -3.76
N ASN A 110 6.33 -14.22 -3.10
CA ASN A 110 6.48 -15.54 -3.71
C ASN A 110 5.15 -16.29 -3.91
N ALA A 111 5.26 -17.50 -4.50
CA ALA A 111 4.15 -18.34 -4.90
C ALA A 111 3.18 -18.64 -3.74
N ASN A 112 1.88 -18.47 -4.00
CA ASN A 112 0.78 -18.69 -3.06
C ASN A 112 0.84 -17.80 -1.80
N ALA A 113 1.70 -16.80 -1.75
CA ALA A 113 1.69 -15.81 -0.68
C ALA A 113 0.43 -14.95 -0.76
N ALA A 114 -0.11 -14.56 0.40
CA ALA A 114 -1.30 -13.73 0.49
C ALA A 114 -1.04 -12.48 1.34
N LEU A 115 -1.22 -11.30 0.75
CA LEU A 115 -1.21 -10.03 1.47
C LEU A 115 -2.64 -9.58 1.72
N SER A 116 -3.00 -9.41 2.97
CA SER A 116 -4.29 -8.83 3.36
C SER A 116 -4.29 -7.31 3.12
N GLU A 117 -5.44 -6.68 3.35
CA GLU A 117 -5.68 -5.28 3.07
C GLU A 117 -4.68 -4.33 3.75
N GLY A 118 -4.22 -3.33 3.00
CA GLY A 118 -3.38 -2.25 3.52
C GLY A 118 -1.98 -2.68 3.97
N VAL A 119 -1.47 -3.80 3.48
CA VAL A 119 -0.10 -4.26 3.77
C VAL A 119 0.92 -3.43 2.99
N PHE A 120 1.98 -3.00 3.67
CA PHE A 120 3.15 -2.38 3.05
C PHE A 120 4.32 -3.35 3.02
N VAL A 121 4.82 -3.66 1.83
CA VAL A 121 6.02 -4.46 1.59
C VAL A 121 7.09 -3.52 1.06
N CYS A 122 7.94 -3.04 1.97
CA CYS A 122 8.97 -2.04 1.63
C CYS A 122 10.10 -2.64 0.79
N ALA A 123 10.98 -1.78 0.29
CA ALA A 123 12.02 -2.15 -0.66
C ALA A 123 12.87 -3.34 -0.16
N GLY A 124 13.03 -4.34 -1.02
CA GLY A 124 13.81 -5.54 -0.72
C GLY A 124 13.22 -6.48 0.35
N ALA A 125 12.03 -6.21 0.88
CA ALA A 125 11.36 -7.13 1.79
C ALA A 125 10.86 -8.38 1.04
N ILE A 126 10.86 -9.53 1.72
CA ILE A 126 10.55 -10.82 1.11
C ILE A 126 9.38 -11.49 1.86
N VAL A 127 8.33 -11.81 1.15
CA VAL A 127 7.25 -12.69 1.62
C VAL A 127 7.40 -14.03 0.90
N ASN A 128 7.84 -15.03 1.62
CA ASN A 128 8.09 -16.36 1.03
C ASN A 128 6.79 -17.11 0.71
N HIS A 129 6.96 -18.22 -0.03
CA HIS A 129 5.85 -19.01 -0.55
C HIS A 129 4.93 -19.57 0.55
N ASN A 130 3.65 -19.70 0.24
CA ASN A 130 2.60 -20.22 1.12
C ASN A 130 2.44 -19.43 2.44
N SER A 131 2.89 -18.17 2.48
CA SER A 131 2.78 -17.33 3.67
C SER A 131 1.56 -16.42 3.59
N SER A 132 1.02 -16.02 4.74
CA SER A 132 -0.04 -15.02 4.84
C SER A 132 0.40 -13.84 5.70
N VAL A 133 0.09 -12.64 5.24
CA VAL A 133 0.38 -11.39 5.95
C VAL A 133 -0.94 -10.71 6.29
N GLY A 134 -1.17 -10.49 7.58
CA GLY A 134 -2.39 -9.90 8.12
C GLY A 134 -2.59 -8.44 7.70
N LYS A 135 -3.81 -7.91 7.92
CA LYS A 135 -4.20 -6.55 7.55
C LYS A 135 -3.31 -5.50 8.20
N GLY A 136 -2.97 -4.48 7.45
CA GLY A 136 -2.25 -3.32 7.97
C GLY A 136 -0.80 -3.59 8.40
N CYS A 137 -0.23 -4.76 8.10
CA CYS A 137 1.17 -5.03 8.37
C CYS A 137 2.10 -4.09 7.61
N THR A 138 3.27 -3.83 8.19
CA THR A 138 4.35 -3.09 7.54
C THR A 138 5.62 -3.92 7.62
N LEU A 139 6.13 -4.34 6.46
CA LEU A 139 7.35 -5.10 6.33
C LEU A 139 8.46 -4.13 5.92
N GLN A 140 9.28 -3.67 6.89
CA GLN A 140 10.35 -2.71 6.60
C GLN A 140 11.40 -3.28 5.65
N CYS A 141 12.21 -2.40 5.05
CA CYS A 141 13.17 -2.76 4.03
C CYS A 141 14.05 -3.95 4.45
N GLY A 142 14.18 -4.93 3.56
CA GLY A 142 14.98 -6.14 3.79
C GLY A 142 14.41 -7.14 4.79
N SER A 143 13.23 -6.90 5.37
CA SER A 143 12.60 -7.87 6.29
C SER A 143 12.12 -9.12 5.55
N VAL A 144 12.00 -10.23 6.27
CA VAL A 144 11.64 -11.53 5.68
C VAL A 144 10.51 -12.21 6.46
N VAL A 145 9.44 -12.55 5.75
CA VAL A 145 8.42 -13.49 6.23
C VAL A 145 8.77 -14.87 5.70
N PRO A 146 9.15 -15.85 6.56
CA PRO A 146 9.54 -17.18 6.13
C PRO A 146 8.40 -17.95 5.45
N ALA A 147 8.75 -18.97 4.69
CA ALA A 147 7.76 -19.83 4.03
C ALA A 147 6.82 -20.51 5.04
N ASN A 148 5.56 -20.72 4.65
CA ASN A 148 4.51 -21.35 5.45
C ASN A 148 4.23 -20.62 6.78
N SER A 149 4.52 -19.31 6.87
CA SER A 149 4.29 -18.48 8.05
C SER A 149 2.99 -17.70 7.94
N SER A 150 2.44 -17.34 9.09
CA SER A 150 1.28 -16.45 9.17
C SER A 150 1.61 -15.28 10.09
N LEU A 151 1.60 -14.07 9.52
CA LEU A 151 1.86 -12.83 10.26
C LEU A 151 0.52 -12.23 10.73
N PRO A 152 0.34 -11.98 12.05
CA PRO A 152 -0.88 -11.38 12.56
C PRO A 152 -1.14 -9.96 12.02
N ASP A 153 -2.40 -9.52 12.06
CA ASP A 153 -2.77 -8.16 11.67
C ASP A 153 -1.93 -7.09 12.38
N LYS A 154 -1.62 -6.00 11.67
CA LYS A 154 -0.93 -4.81 12.18
C LYS A 154 0.47 -5.06 12.74
N THR A 155 1.07 -6.19 12.40
CA THR A 155 2.47 -6.48 12.75
C THR A 155 3.40 -5.58 11.93
N ALA A 156 4.39 -4.99 12.59
CA ALA A 156 5.46 -4.25 11.96
C ALA A 156 6.78 -5.00 12.13
N LEU A 157 7.35 -5.51 11.05
CA LEU A 157 8.72 -6.03 11.06
C LEU A 157 9.70 -4.87 10.89
N LYS A 158 10.79 -4.91 11.64
CA LYS A 158 11.87 -3.92 11.56
C LYS A 158 12.75 -4.17 10.32
N TYR A 159 13.64 -3.22 10.04
CA TYR A 159 14.63 -3.37 8.97
C TYR A 159 15.45 -4.67 9.14
N ASN A 160 15.54 -5.47 8.07
CA ASN A 160 16.25 -6.75 8.02
C ASN A 160 15.79 -7.80 9.07
N GLU A 161 14.63 -7.62 9.68
CA GLU A 161 14.07 -8.58 10.63
C GLU A 161 13.53 -9.81 9.90
N VAL A 162 13.82 -10.99 10.43
CA VAL A 162 13.21 -12.25 10.01
C VAL A 162 12.13 -12.63 11.03
N TYR A 163 10.89 -12.76 10.56
CA TYR A 163 9.77 -13.09 11.44
C TYR A 163 9.93 -14.46 12.10
N GLY A 164 9.80 -14.50 13.42
CA GLY A 164 9.87 -15.76 14.18
C GLY A 164 11.27 -16.29 14.47
N VAL A 165 12.31 -15.50 14.21
CA VAL A 165 13.71 -15.82 14.50
C VAL A 165 14.29 -14.83 15.52
#